data_d905384d34faf2ac716f709f1f83279c
#
_entry.id   d905384d34faf2ac716f709f1f83279c
#
_cell.length_a   1.000
_cell.length_b   1.000
_cell.length_c   1.000
_cell.angle_alpha   90.00
_cell.angle_beta   90.00
_cell.angle_gamma   90.00
#
_symmetry.space_group_name_H-M   'P 1'
#
loop_
_entity.id
_entity.type
_entity.pdbx_description
1 polymer ?
#
loop_
_entity_poly.entity_id
_entity_poly.type
_entity_poly.pdbx_seq_one_letter_code
_entity_poly.pdbx_strand_id
1 'polypeptide(L)'
;MGRYFGTDGIRGEANKELTVEKALRLGYALGYYLKNTYKNEEKIKVVMGSDTRISGYMLRSALTAGLTSMGIYIDFVGVIPTPGVAYITKLKKAKAGIMISASHNPAKDNGIKIFNSDGFKFSDEIENKIEDYMDDLDSILVDPLPGDKVGKFKYAEDEYFLYRDYLSHCVKGNFKDMKIVLDTANGAAYRAAKDVFLDLRAELVVINDAPNGRNINVKCGSTHPEILAKVVVGYEADLGLAYDGDADRLIAVDKFGNIIDGDKIIGILALGMKNAGTLKNDKVVTTVMSNIGFEKYLKENNIELLRANVGDRNVLEMMQKEDIAIGGEQSGHIILKDYATTGDGILSSLKLVEVIRGTGKDLHELVSAIKDAPQTLINVKVDNTKKNTWDKNEKIKSFIAEINKKHSDEVRILVRKSGTEPLIRVMTEGENKQLVHKLAEDIAKLIETELN
;
A
#
# COMPACT_ATOMS: atom_id res chain seq x y z
N MET A 1 -7.17 13.65 9.72
CA MET A 1 -7.45 12.28 10.20
C MET A 1 -8.81 12.33 10.88
N GLY A 2 -9.67 11.36 10.53
CA GLY A 2 -10.97 11.20 11.14
C GLY A 2 -10.90 10.69 12.59
N ARG A 3 -12.07 10.49 13.20
CA ARG A 3 -12.22 9.91 14.55
C ARG A 3 -11.94 8.41 14.56
N TYR A 4 -12.29 7.72 13.48
CA TYR A 4 -12.13 6.27 13.26
C TYR A 4 -11.25 5.94 12.07
N PHE A 5 -11.41 6.68 10.95
CA PHE A 5 -10.61 6.49 9.75
C PHE A 5 -9.24 7.14 9.90
N GLY A 6 -8.19 6.33 9.67
CA GLY A 6 -6.83 6.79 9.49
C GLY A 6 -6.50 7.05 8.01
N THR A 7 -5.22 7.11 7.67
CA THR A 7 -4.76 7.27 6.27
C THR A 7 -5.09 6.09 5.37
N ASP A 8 -5.35 4.91 5.95
CA ASP A 8 -5.60 3.66 5.21
C ASP A 8 -6.72 2.84 5.85
N GLY A 9 -7.91 3.44 5.96
CA GLY A 9 -9.09 2.84 6.56
C GLY A 9 -9.10 2.87 8.09
N ILE A 10 -10.02 2.12 8.69
CA ILE A 10 -10.10 1.92 10.14
C ILE A 10 -9.18 0.79 10.52
N ARG A 11 -8.23 1.02 11.45
CA ARG A 11 -7.29 0.00 11.93
C ARG A 11 -7.23 -0.03 13.45
N GLY A 12 -6.87 -1.19 14.00
CA GLY A 12 -6.60 -1.35 15.42
C GLY A 12 -6.39 -2.79 15.83
N GLU A 13 -6.00 -3.01 17.08
CA GLU A 13 -5.92 -4.35 17.66
C GLU A 13 -7.32 -4.97 17.66
N ALA A 14 -7.47 -6.12 16.98
CA ALA A 14 -8.75 -6.76 16.80
C ALA A 14 -9.37 -7.18 18.14
N ASN A 15 -10.67 -6.94 18.30
CA ASN A 15 -11.46 -7.20 19.51
C ASN A 15 -11.08 -6.34 20.75
N LYS A 16 -10.21 -5.33 20.56
CA LYS A 16 -9.90 -4.32 21.58
C LYS A 16 -10.22 -2.92 21.09
N GLU A 17 -9.57 -2.51 20.00
CA GLU A 17 -9.74 -1.21 19.37
C GLU A 17 -10.69 -1.31 18.18
N LEU A 18 -10.52 -2.34 17.33
CA LEU A 18 -11.44 -2.68 16.24
C LEU A 18 -12.35 -3.83 16.70
N THR A 19 -13.46 -3.47 17.32
CA THR A 19 -14.42 -4.39 17.95
C THR A 19 -15.52 -4.82 16.98
N VAL A 20 -16.26 -5.86 17.35
CA VAL A 20 -17.50 -6.30 16.66
C VAL A 20 -18.50 -5.13 16.56
N GLU A 21 -18.66 -4.37 17.66
CA GLU A 21 -19.56 -3.23 17.68
C GLU A 21 -19.16 -2.14 16.68
N LYS A 22 -17.87 -1.77 16.61
CA LYS A 22 -17.40 -0.80 15.61
C LYS A 22 -17.65 -1.27 14.18
N ALA A 23 -17.38 -2.55 13.89
CA ALA A 23 -17.63 -3.11 12.57
C ALA A 23 -19.13 -3.16 12.22
N LEU A 24 -19.99 -3.46 13.19
CA LEU A 24 -21.45 -3.42 13.02
C LEU A 24 -21.93 -1.99 12.75
N ARG A 25 -21.47 -1.02 13.55
CA ARG A 25 -21.80 0.41 13.37
C ARG A 25 -21.36 0.90 11.98
N LEU A 26 -20.14 0.53 11.55
CA LEU A 26 -19.67 0.84 10.21
C LEU A 26 -20.58 0.22 9.13
N GLY A 27 -21.03 -1.01 9.33
CA GLY A 27 -21.98 -1.66 8.41
C GLY A 27 -23.30 -0.90 8.27
N TYR A 28 -23.89 -0.44 9.37
CA TYR A 28 -25.08 0.42 9.37
C TYR A 28 -24.82 1.74 8.66
N ALA A 29 -23.78 2.46 9.06
CA ALA A 29 -23.43 3.78 8.54
C ALA A 29 -23.15 3.75 7.03
N LEU A 30 -22.35 2.79 6.58
CA LEU A 30 -22.05 2.59 5.16
C LEU A 30 -23.31 2.20 4.38
N GLY A 31 -24.14 1.29 4.91
CA GLY A 31 -25.41 0.90 4.29
C GLY A 31 -26.34 2.08 4.12
N TYR A 32 -26.47 2.92 5.15
CA TYR A 32 -27.27 4.16 5.10
C TYR A 32 -26.73 5.15 4.08
N TYR A 33 -25.40 5.38 4.08
CA TYR A 33 -24.74 6.24 3.08
C TYR A 33 -25.03 5.77 1.66
N LEU A 34 -24.85 4.49 1.38
CA LEU A 34 -25.06 3.92 0.04
C LEU A 34 -26.52 4.04 -0.39
N LYS A 35 -27.48 3.76 0.48
CA LYS A 35 -28.91 3.93 0.16
C LYS A 35 -29.29 5.37 -0.16
N ASN A 36 -28.74 6.32 0.58
CA ASN A 36 -29.01 7.73 0.35
C ASN A 36 -28.31 8.27 -0.91
N THR A 37 -27.18 7.69 -1.29
CA THR A 37 -26.45 8.06 -2.52
C THR A 37 -27.08 7.44 -3.76
N TYR A 38 -27.52 6.19 -3.68
CA TYR A 38 -28.04 5.42 -4.82
C TYR A 38 -29.56 5.12 -4.69
N LYS A 39 -30.35 6.14 -4.38
CA LYS A 39 -31.81 6.02 -4.09
C LYS A 39 -32.62 5.33 -5.18
N ASN A 40 -32.21 5.43 -6.43
CA ASN A 40 -32.94 4.88 -7.59
C ASN A 40 -32.49 3.46 -7.95
N GLU A 41 -31.54 2.87 -7.23
CA GLU A 41 -31.10 1.51 -7.47
C GLU A 41 -31.97 0.51 -6.70
N GLU A 42 -32.55 -0.42 -7.40
CA GLU A 42 -33.37 -1.48 -6.79
C GLU A 42 -32.53 -2.38 -5.86
N LYS A 43 -31.28 -2.66 -6.28
CA LYS A 43 -30.35 -3.53 -5.53
C LYS A 43 -28.98 -2.89 -5.45
N ILE A 44 -28.61 -2.44 -4.27
CA ILE A 44 -27.28 -1.91 -4.00
C ILE A 44 -26.37 -3.07 -3.62
N LYS A 45 -25.29 -3.29 -4.40
CA LYS A 45 -24.32 -4.36 -4.17
C LYS A 45 -23.00 -3.80 -3.70
N VAL A 46 -22.35 -4.54 -2.79
CA VAL A 46 -20.96 -4.33 -2.39
C VAL A 46 -20.16 -5.61 -2.59
N VAL A 47 -18.89 -5.47 -2.96
CA VAL A 47 -17.91 -6.55 -2.98
C VAL A 47 -17.15 -6.54 -1.68
N MET A 48 -16.95 -7.69 -1.04
CA MET A 48 -16.20 -7.81 0.20
C MET A 48 -15.15 -8.89 0.07
N GLY A 49 -13.90 -8.57 0.44
CA GLY A 49 -12.79 -9.52 0.53
C GLY A 49 -12.05 -9.41 1.85
N SER A 50 -11.16 -10.34 2.12
CA SER A 50 -10.32 -10.29 3.33
C SER A 50 -8.93 -10.86 3.07
N ASP A 51 -7.99 -10.53 3.95
CA ASP A 51 -6.74 -11.26 4.09
C ASP A 51 -6.96 -12.56 4.92
N THR A 52 -5.88 -13.18 5.32
CA THR A 52 -5.90 -14.48 6.00
C THR A 52 -6.07 -14.40 7.52
N ARG A 53 -6.20 -13.22 8.13
CA ARG A 53 -6.30 -13.03 9.59
C ARG A 53 -7.52 -13.72 10.16
N ILE A 54 -7.35 -14.44 11.26
CA ILE A 54 -8.45 -15.12 11.95
C ILE A 54 -9.55 -14.16 12.40
N SER A 55 -9.20 -12.96 12.82
CA SER A 55 -10.15 -11.91 13.23
C SER A 55 -11.03 -11.41 12.08
N GLY A 56 -10.67 -11.70 10.82
CA GLY A 56 -11.47 -11.39 9.64
C GLY A 56 -12.86 -12.03 9.69
N TYR A 57 -13.01 -13.25 10.25
CA TYR A 57 -14.31 -13.91 10.39
C TYR A 57 -15.29 -13.09 11.25
N MET A 58 -14.79 -12.61 12.39
CA MET A 58 -15.57 -11.81 13.34
C MET A 58 -16.00 -10.47 12.71
N LEU A 59 -15.05 -9.74 12.10
CA LEU A 59 -15.32 -8.43 11.52
C LEU A 59 -16.25 -8.54 10.31
N ARG A 60 -16.05 -9.54 9.44
CA ARG A 60 -16.93 -9.82 8.32
C ARG A 60 -18.37 -10.07 8.76
N SER A 61 -18.56 -10.89 9.80
CA SER A 61 -19.89 -11.21 10.31
C SER A 61 -20.62 -9.98 10.83
N ALA A 62 -19.92 -9.11 11.55
CA ALA A 62 -20.48 -7.86 12.06
C ALA A 62 -20.83 -6.87 10.94
N LEU A 63 -19.90 -6.65 9.99
CA LEU A 63 -20.16 -5.82 8.80
C LEU A 63 -21.35 -6.36 7.99
N THR A 64 -21.39 -7.68 7.79
CA THR A 64 -22.50 -8.34 7.07
C THR A 64 -23.83 -8.06 7.73
N ALA A 65 -23.92 -8.23 9.06
CA ALA A 65 -25.16 -7.96 9.80
C ALA A 65 -25.61 -6.50 9.63
N GLY A 66 -24.71 -5.52 9.80
CA GLY A 66 -25.02 -4.12 9.63
C GLY A 66 -25.46 -3.76 8.20
N LEU A 67 -24.72 -4.20 7.19
CA LEU A 67 -25.02 -3.91 5.79
C LEU A 67 -26.32 -4.58 5.33
N THR A 68 -26.53 -5.86 5.65
CA THR A 68 -27.73 -6.59 5.21
C THR A 68 -28.99 -6.05 5.88
N SER A 69 -28.95 -5.64 7.15
CA SER A 69 -30.08 -5.00 7.81
C SER A 69 -30.49 -3.68 7.14
N MET A 70 -29.55 -3.01 6.47
CA MET A 70 -29.80 -1.81 5.67
C MET A 70 -30.24 -2.13 4.23
N GLY A 71 -30.45 -3.41 3.85
CA GLY A 71 -30.89 -3.83 2.51
C GLY A 71 -29.77 -3.92 1.49
N ILE A 72 -28.48 -3.93 1.92
CA ILE A 72 -27.32 -4.02 1.03
C ILE A 72 -27.02 -5.49 0.70
N TYR A 73 -26.77 -5.77 -0.58
CA TYR A 73 -26.37 -7.09 -1.07
C TYR A 73 -24.86 -7.19 -1.06
N ILE A 74 -24.32 -8.32 -0.56
CA ILE A 74 -22.88 -8.53 -0.40
C ILE A 74 -22.43 -9.75 -1.20
N ASP A 75 -21.49 -9.55 -2.13
CA ASP A 75 -20.74 -10.60 -2.78
C ASP A 75 -19.38 -10.73 -2.07
N PHE A 76 -19.20 -11.79 -1.26
CA PHE A 76 -17.94 -12.07 -0.59
C PHE A 76 -17.04 -12.90 -1.49
N VAL A 77 -15.93 -12.32 -1.92
CA VAL A 77 -14.99 -12.91 -2.90
C VAL A 77 -13.86 -13.72 -2.25
N GLY A 78 -13.95 -13.96 -0.94
CA GLY A 78 -12.99 -14.80 -0.22
C GLY A 78 -11.72 -14.08 0.20
N VAL A 79 -10.64 -14.87 0.33
CA VAL A 79 -9.30 -14.34 0.58
C VAL A 79 -8.70 -13.90 -0.75
N ILE A 80 -8.44 -12.59 -0.86
CA ILE A 80 -7.98 -11.95 -2.09
C ILE A 80 -7.14 -10.71 -1.76
N PRO A 81 -6.15 -10.34 -2.60
CA PRO A 81 -5.43 -9.08 -2.47
C PRO A 81 -6.33 -7.83 -2.44
N THR A 82 -5.90 -6.80 -1.71
CA THR A 82 -6.59 -5.50 -1.67
C THR A 82 -6.89 -4.96 -3.07
N PRO A 83 -5.93 -4.92 -4.03
CA PRO A 83 -6.22 -4.49 -5.40
C PRO A 83 -7.24 -5.37 -6.13
N GLY A 84 -7.35 -6.64 -5.78
CA GLY A 84 -8.37 -7.55 -6.33
C GLY A 84 -9.79 -7.13 -5.92
N VAL A 85 -9.98 -6.70 -4.67
CA VAL A 85 -11.28 -6.14 -4.22
C VAL A 85 -11.61 -4.88 -5.01
N ALA A 86 -10.65 -3.96 -5.15
CA ALA A 86 -10.84 -2.72 -5.91
C ALA A 86 -11.20 -3.00 -7.39
N TYR A 87 -10.48 -3.93 -8.02
CA TYR A 87 -10.71 -4.35 -9.41
C TYR A 87 -12.10 -4.97 -9.61
N ILE A 88 -12.47 -5.96 -8.79
CA ILE A 88 -13.77 -6.62 -8.91
C ILE A 88 -14.93 -5.65 -8.63
N THR A 89 -14.76 -4.73 -7.67
CA THR A 89 -15.76 -3.69 -7.38
C THR A 89 -16.07 -2.87 -8.63
N LYS A 90 -15.04 -2.37 -9.31
CA LYS A 90 -15.18 -1.62 -10.56
C LYS A 90 -15.76 -2.48 -11.68
N LEU A 91 -15.23 -3.68 -11.89
CA LEU A 91 -15.66 -4.59 -12.95
C LEU A 91 -17.16 -4.95 -12.82
N LYS A 92 -17.63 -5.24 -11.60
CA LYS A 92 -19.01 -5.62 -11.31
C LYS A 92 -19.94 -4.42 -11.17
N LYS A 93 -19.42 -3.19 -11.26
CA LYS A 93 -20.15 -1.93 -11.01
C LYS A 93 -20.84 -1.94 -9.64
N ALA A 94 -20.22 -2.61 -8.66
CA ALA A 94 -20.68 -2.58 -7.29
C ALA A 94 -20.53 -1.16 -6.72
N LYS A 95 -21.39 -0.78 -5.77
CA LYS A 95 -21.43 0.60 -5.26
C LYS A 95 -20.34 0.88 -4.23
N ALA A 96 -19.79 -0.18 -3.63
CA ALA A 96 -18.58 -0.09 -2.81
C ALA A 96 -17.83 -1.43 -2.81
N GLY A 97 -16.53 -1.36 -2.52
CA GLY A 97 -15.68 -2.49 -2.16
C GLY A 97 -15.24 -2.40 -0.72
N ILE A 98 -15.15 -3.52 -0.03
CA ILE A 98 -14.73 -3.60 1.38
C ILE A 98 -13.60 -4.61 1.47
N MET A 99 -12.44 -4.18 1.94
CA MET A 99 -11.32 -5.06 2.26
C MET A 99 -11.09 -5.12 3.75
N ILE A 100 -11.10 -6.34 4.30
CA ILE A 100 -10.81 -6.59 5.72
C ILE A 100 -9.36 -7.04 5.84
N SER A 101 -8.48 -6.10 6.18
CA SER A 101 -7.04 -6.30 6.33
C SER A 101 -6.37 -5.15 7.06
N ALA A 102 -5.28 -5.44 7.77
CA ALA A 102 -4.35 -4.45 8.30
C ALA A 102 -2.98 -4.47 7.56
N SER A 103 -2.96 -4.93 6.29
CA SER A 103 -1.76 -4.95 5.44
C SER A 103 -0.55 -5.63 6.13
N HIS A 104 0.54 -4.91 6.33
CA HIS A 104 1.78 -5.41 6.90
C HIS A 104 1.81 -5.51 8.44
N ASN A 105 0.75 -5.10 9.13
CA ASN A 105 0.68 -5.17 10.59
C ASN A 105 0.72 -6.63 11.11
N PRO A 106 1.10 -6.86 12.38
CA PRO A 106 1.04 -8.17 13.02
C PRO A 106 -0.37 -8.79 12.98
N ALA A 107 -0.45 -10.11 13.13
CA ALA A 107 -1.71 -10.87 13.06
C ALA A 107 -2.78 -10.46 14.08
N LYS A 108 -2.39 -9.85 15.22
CA LYS A 108 -3.30 -9.34 16.23
C LYS A 108 -4.11 -8.12 15.79
N ASP A 109 -3.58 -7.35 14.84
CA ASP A 109 -4.26 -6.18 14.30
C ASP A 109 -5.16 -6.58 13.12
N ASN A 110 -6.18 -5.75 12.85
CA ASN A 110 -6.96 -5.85 11.63
C ASN A 110 -7.41 -4.44 11.19
N GLY A 111 -8.04 -4.37 10.01
CA GLY A 111 -8.51 -3.13 9.45
C GLY A 111 -9.67 -3.32 8.48
N ILE A 112 -10.30 -2.22 8.13
CA ILE A 112 -11.38 -2.18 7.14
C ILE A 112 -11.11 -1.00 6.23
N LYS A 113 -10.86 -1.29 4.93
CA LYS A 113 -10.69 -0.30 3.87
C LYS A 113 -11.94 -0.30 2.99
N ILE A 114 -12.37 0.88 2.54
CA ILE A 114 -13.57 1.01 1.72
C ILE A 114 -13.20 1.69 0.39
N PHE A 115 -13.67 1.10 -0.70
CA PHE A 115 -13.49 1.59 -2.07
C PHE A 115 -14.83 2.05 -2.63
N ASN A 116 -14.80 3.07 -3.47
CA ASN A 116 -15.96 3.52 -4.24
C ASN A 116 -16.21 2.61 -5.46
N SER A 117 -17.25 2.92 -6.23
CA SER A 117 -17.64 2.16 -7.44
C SER A 117 -16.56 2.13 -8.53
N ASP A 118 -15.63 3.07 -8.52
CA ASP A 118 -14.53 3.15 -9.48
C ASP A 118 -13.27 2.42 -9.00
N GLY A 119 -13.30 1.85 -7.78
CA GLY A 119 -12.21 1.12 -7.17
C GLY A 119 -11.17 2.00 -6.46
N PHE A 120 -11.44 3.28 -6.26
CA PHE A 120 -10.61 4.18 -5.45
C PHE A 120 -11.07 4.16 -3.99
N LYS A 121 -10.15 4.38 -3.04
CA LYS A 121 -10.53 4.61 -1.63
C LYS A 121 -11.49 5.78 -1.51
N PHE A 122 -12.38 5.72 -0.54
CA PHE A 122 -13.26 6.85 -0.25
C PHE A 122 -12.45 8.11 0.11
N SER A 123 -12.98 9.29 -0.28
CA SER A 123 -12.39 10.57 0.10
C SER A 123 -12.60 10.84 1.60
N ASP A 124 -11.74 11.70 2.18
CA ASP A 124 -11.88 12.12 3.58
C ASP A 124 -13.27 12.69 3.88
N GLU A 125 -13.89 13.39 2.92
CA GLU A 125 -15.25 13.92 3.06
C GLU A 125 -16.28 12.80 3.26
N ILE A 126 -16.19 11.73 2.47
CA ILE A 126 -17.11 10.59 2.57
C ILE A 126 -16.82 9.80 3.85
N GLU A 127 -15.55 9.58 4.18
CA GLU A 127 -15.14 8.90 5.41
C GLU A 127 -15.66 9.65 6.65
N ASN A 128 -15.48 10.98 6.73
CA ASN A 128 -16.01 11.80 7.82
C ASN A 128 -17.54 11.72 7.93
N LYS A 129 -18.24 11.71 6.82
CA LYS A 129 -19.69 11.56 6.79
C LYS A 129 -20.18 10.20 7.30
N ILE A 130 -19.43 9.15 6.99
CA ILE A 130 -19.68 7.80 7.52
C ILE A 130 -19.42 7.78 9.03
N GLU A 131 -18.36 8.43 9.50
CA GLU A 131 -18.09 8.58 10.94
C GLU A 131 -19.21 9.29 11.69
N ASP A 132 -19.79 10.35 11.11
CA ASP A 132 -20.94 11.03 11.69
C ASP A 132 -22.13 10.07 11.85
N TYR A 133 -22.39 9.24 10.84
CA TYR A 133 -23.45 8.21 10.93
C TYR A 133 -23.11 7.09 11.94
N MET A 134 -21.84 6.73 12.10
CA MET A 134 -21.43 5.77 13.13
C MET A 134 -21.66 6.28 14.55
N ASP A 135 -21.53 7.60 14.77
CA ASP A 135 -21.72 8.21 16.08
C ASP A 135 -23.21 8.41 16.41
N ASP A 136 -24.05 8.64 15.41
CA ASP A 136 -25.49 8.91 15.55
C ASP A 136 -26.34 7.82 14.88
N LEU A 137 -26.22 6.58 15.37
CA LEU A 137 -27.00 5.46 14.84
C LEU A 137 -28.51 5.62 15.09
N ASP A 138 -28.91 6.28 16.17
CA ASP A 138 -30.31 6.46 16.50
C ASP A 138 -31.06 7.25 15.41
N SER A 139 -30.36 8.22 14.78
CA SER A 139 -30.94 9.00 13.67
C SER A 139 -31.09 8.22 12.38
N ILE A 140 -30.27 7.18 12.14
CA ILE A 140 -30.28 6.39 10.90
C ILE A 140 -31.06 5.08 10.99
N LEU A 141 -31.36 4.61 12.20
CA LEU A 141 -32.07 3.35 12.47
C LEU A 141 -33.54 3.55 12.87
N VAL A 142 -34.11 4.73 12.57
CA VAL A 142 -35.47 5.12 12.97
C VAL A 142 -36.56 4.19 12.38
N ASP A 143 -36.34 3.68 11.17
CA ASP A 143 -37.31 2.83 10.48
C ASP A 143 -36.64 1.58 9.91
N PRO A 144 -36.46 0.52 10.72
CA PRO A 144 -35.83 -0.70 10.29
C PRO A 144 -36.59 -1.40 9.18
N LEU A 145 -35.88 -1.98 8.21
CA LEU A 145 -36.48 -2.68 7.09
C LEU A 145 -37.28 -3.91 7.55
N PRO A 146 -38.44 -4.19 6.95
CA PRO A 146 -39.10 -5.49 7.11
C PRO A 146 -38.21 -6.65 6.71
N GLY A 147 -38.37 -7.80 7.32
CA GLY A 147 -37.51 -8.97 7.13
C GLY A 147 -37.42 -9.48 5.68
N ASP A 148 -38.42 -9.23 4.84
CA ASP A 148 -38.40 -9.55 3.41
C ASP A 148 -37.68 -8.50 2.53
N LYS A 149 -37.23 -7.36 3.12
CA LYS A 149 -36.52 -6.27 2.46
C LYS A 149 -35.04 -6.18 2.84
N VAL A 150 -34.57 -7.02 3.77
CA VAL A 150 -33.15 -7.07 4.13
C VAL A 150 -32.28 -7.51 2.95
N GLY A 151 -31.02 -7.13 2.97
CA GLY A 151 -30.04 -7.52 1.94
C GLY A 151 -29.65 -9.00 2.04
N LYS A 152 -28.87 -9.44 1.07
CA LYS A 152 -28.41 -10.85 0.98
C LYS A 152 -26.90 -10.93 0.98
N PHE A 153 -26.36 -11.87 1.73
CA PHE A 153 -24.95 -12.28 1.65
C PHE A 153 -24.81 -13.49 0.72
N LYS A 154 -23.80 -13.45 -0.16
CA LYS A 154 -23.44 -14.53 -1.07
C LYS A 154 -21.94 -14.79 -0.98
N TYR A 155 -21.55 -16.07 -0.87
CA TYR A 155 -20.18 -16.50 -1.18
C TYR A 155 -20.00 -16.48 -2.70
N ALA A 156 -19.05 -15.66 -3.17
CA ALA A 156 -18.73 -15.45 -4.58
C ALA A 156 -17.22 -15.65 -4.83
N GLU A 157 -16.67 -16.69 -4.19
CA GLU A 157 -15.22 -16.97 -4.22
C GLU A 157 -14.71 -17.33 -5.62
N ASP A 158 -15.59 -17.75 -6.53
CA ASP A 158 -15.32 -17.95 -7.95
C ASP A 158 -14.99 -16.62 -8.67
N GLU A 159 -15.42 -15.49 -8.16
CA GLU A 159 -15.09 -14.17 -8.71
C GLU A 159 -13.60 -13.82 -8.55
N TYR A 160 -12.85 -14.52 -7.70
CA TYR A 160 -11.40 -14.48 -7.63
C TYR A 160 -10.74 -14.67 -9.01
N PHE A 161 -11.28 -15.57 -9.87
CA PHE A 161 -10.74 -15.81 -11.20
C PHE A 161 -10.79 -14.57 -12.11
N LEU A 162 -11.72 -13.65 -11.88
CA LEU A 162 -11.78 -12.40 -12.64
C LEU A 162 -10.52 -11.54 -12.45
N TYR A 163 -10.01 -11.48 -11.21
CA TYR A 163 -8.78 -10.74 -10.91
C TYR A 163 -7.53 -11.51 -11.38
N ARG A 164 -7.49 -12.82 -11.15
CA ARG A 164 -6.39 -13.68 -11.63
C ARG A 164 -6.23 -13.59 -13.15
N ASP A 165 -7.31 -13.76 -13.88
CA ASP A 165 -7.28 -13.72 -15.36
C ASP A 165 -6.90 -12.32 -15.85
N TYR A 166 -7.39 -11.27 -15.20
CA TYR A 166 -6.97 -9.91 -15.48
C TYR A 166 -5.45 -9.73 -15.35
N LEU A 167 -4.87 -10.16 -14.23
CA LEU A 167 -3.42 -10.08 -14.01
C LEU A 167 -2.62 -10.79 -15.08
N SER A 168 -3.04 -12.02 -15.46
CA SER A 168 -2.37 -12.79 -16.50
C SER A 168 -2.39 -12.09 -17.87
N HIS A 169 -3.43 -11.28 -18.14
CA HIS A 169 -3.53 -10.49 -19.38
C HIS A 169 -2.80 -9.15 -19.33
N CYS A 170 -2.32 -8.72 -18.15
CA CYS A 170 -1.57 -7.46 -18.03
C CYS A 170 -0.16 -7.53 -18.61
N VAL A 171 0.40 -8.71 -18.87
CA VAL A 171 1.76 -8.89 -19.40
C VAL A 171 1.75 -9.55 -20.77
N LYS A 172 2.80 -9.28 -21.54
CA LYS A 172 3.00 -9.90 -22.87
C LYS A 172 3.88 -11.13 -22.76
N GLY A 173 3.46 -12.24 -23.35
CA GLY A 173 4.22 -13.48 -23.38
C GLY A 173 4.06 -14.31 -22.10
N ASN A 174 5.11 -15.01 -21.68
CA ASN A 174 5.14 -15.89 -20.51
C ASN A 174 6.50 -15.82 -19.83
N PHE A 175 6.64 -16.47 -18.67
CA PHE A 175 7.84 -16.49 -17.85
C PHE A 175 8.55 -17.84 -17.85
N LYS A 176 8.34 -18.64 -18.92
CA LYS A 176 9.05 -19.89 -19.10
C LYS A 176 10.57 -19.67 -18.99
N ASP A 177 11.26 -20.62 -18.39
CA ASP A 177 12.70 -20.61 -18.14
C ASP A 177 13.15 -19.56 -17.11
N MET A 178 12.23 -18.97 -16.34
CA MET A 178 12.54 -18.16 -15.18
C MET A 178 12.20 -18.87 -13.89
N LYS A 179 13.17 -18.99 -13.01
CA LYS A 179 13.02 -19.57 -11.67
C LYS A 179 12.82 -18.46 -10.64
N ILE A 180 11.64 -18.42 -10.06
CA ILE A 180 11.20 -17.31 -9.20
C ILE A 180 10.84 -17.85 -7.82
N VAL A 181 11.33 -17.18 -6.76
CA VAL A 181 10.87 -17.46 -5.39
C VAL A 181 9.80 -16.45 -5.00
N LEU A 182 8.63 -16.93 -4.58
CA LEU A 182 7.55 -16.09 -4.06
C LEU A 182 7.46 -16.22 -2.55
N ASP A 183 7.51 -15.11 -1.82
CA ASP A 183 7.14 -15.02 -0.41
C ASP A 183 5.78 -14.35 -0.29
N THR A 184 4.76 -15.13 0.05
CA THR A 184 3.37 -14.66 0.10
C THR A 184 2.95 -14.16 1.49
N ALA A 185 3.88 -14.01 2.42
CA ALA A 185 3.66 -13.51 3.78
C ALA A 185 2.59 -14.27 4.59
N ASN A 186 2.21 -15.48 4.20
CA ASN A 186 1.00 -16.17 4.68
C ASN A 186 -0.26 -15.28 4.56
N GLY A 187 -0.27 -14.34 3.63
CA GLY A 187 -1.27 -13.32 3.39
C GLY A 187 -2.15 -13.60 2.17
N ALA A 188 -2.83 -12.58 1.69
CA ALA A 188 -3.79 -12.67 0.59
C ALA A 188 -3.17 -13.05 -0.77
N ALA A 189 -1.84 -12.88 -0.94
CA ALA A 189 -1.12 -13.31 -2.14
C ALA A 189 -0.96 -14.82 -2.25
N TYR A 190 -1.16 -15.63 -1.19
CA TYR A 190 -0.79 -17.04 -1.11
C TYR A 190 -1.34 -17.89 -2.27
N ARG A 191 -2.51 -17.55 -2.77
CA ARG A 191 -3.12 -18.19 -3.94
C ARG A 191 -2.89 -17.35 -5.20
N ALA A 192 -3.19 -16.06 -5.17
CA ALA A 192 -3.24 -15.22 -6.36
C ALA A 192 -1.87 -15.11 -7.05
N ALA A 193 -0.78 -14.83 -6.31
CA ALA A 193 0.55 -14.75 -6.91
C ALA A 193 0.96 -16.07 -7.53
N LYS A 194 0.80 -17.18 -6.78
CA LYS A 194 1.14 -18.53 -7.24
C LYS A 194 0.40 -18.89 -8.53
N ASP A 195 -0.94 -18.74 -8.54
CA ASP A 195 -1.76 -19.14 -9.68
C ASP A 195 -1.37 -18.34 -10.95
N VAL A 196 -1.18 -17.01 -10.83
CA VAL A 196 -0.84 -16.17 -11.99
C VAL A 196 0.55 -16.49 -12.54
N PHE A 197 1.56 -16.68 -11.68
CA PHE A 197 2.90 -17.03 -12.15
C PHE A 197 2.96 -18.43 -12.78
N LEU A 198 2.16 -19.40 -12.29
CA LEU A 198 2.02 -20.72 -12.90
C LEU A 198 1.33 -20.63 -14.27
N ASP A 199 0.27 -19.82 -14.40
CA ASP A 199 -0.38 -19.56 -15.69
C ASP A 199 0.60 -19.00 -16.73
N LEU A 200 1.52 -18.15 -16.25
CA LEU A 200 2.60 -17.58 -17.07
C LEU A 200 3.82 -18.49 -17.21
N ARG A 201 3.74 -19.75 -16.73
CA ARG A 201 4.73 -20.81 -16.90
C ARG A 201 6.09 -20.57 -16.23
N ALA A 202 6.14 -19.78 -15.15
CA ALA A 202 7.34 -19.65 -14.34
C ALA A 202 7.66 -20.95 -13.58
N GLU A 203 8.94 -21.26 -13.37
CA GLU A 203 9.37 -22.25 -12.39
C GLU A 203 9.32 -21.60 -11.00
N LEU A 204 8.49 -22.14 -10.09
CA LEU A 204 8.23 -21.50 -8.81
C LEU A 204 8.76 -22.29 -7.62
N VAL A 205 9.37 -21.54 -6.71
CA VAL A 205 9.53 -21.93 -5.30
C VAL A 205 8.66 -20.97 -4.49
N VAL A 206 7.72 -21.50 -3.71
CA VAL A 206 6.81 -20.65 -2.92
C VAL A 206 7.07 -20.89 -1.43
N ILE A 207 7.26 -19.84 -0.68
CA ILE A 207 7.44 -19.86 0.77
C ILE A 207 6.35 -19.03 1.44
N ASN A 208 6.05 -19.36 2.71
CA ASN A 208 5.05 -18.68 3.50
C ASN A 208 3.66 -18.63 2.83
N ASP A 209 3.23 -19.77 2.24
CA ASP A 209 1.97 -19.94 1.51
C ASP A 209 0.95 -20.87 2.23
N ALA A 210 1.15 -21.08 3.54
CA ALA A 210 0.29 -21.92 4.39
C ALA A 210 -0.34 -21.12 5.53
N PRO A 211 -1.29 -20.20 5.24
CA PRO A 211 -1.89 -19.34 6.24
C PRO A 211 -2.72 -20.13 7.26
N ASN A 212 -2.55 -19.83 8.54
CA ASN A 212 -3.32 -20.41 9.64
C ASN A 212 -4.14 -19.39 10.45
N GLY A 213 -4.24 -18.17 9.94
CA GLY A 213 -4.96 -17.05 10.57
C GLY A 213 -4.16 -16.27 11.61
N ARG A 214 -2.97 -16.75 11.99
CA ARG A 214 -2.12 -16.15 13.04
C ARG A 214 -0.68 -15.93 12.60
N ASN A 215 -0.28 -16.45 11.46
CA ASN A 215 1.09 -16.42 10.96
C ASN A 215 1.32 -15.38 9.83
N ILE A 216 0.33 -14.58 9.49
CA ILE A 216 0.47 -13.49 8.49
C ILE A 216 1.54 -12.49 8.93
N ASN A 217 2.47 -12.16 8.03
CA ASN A 217 3.60 -11.23 8.25
C ASN A 217 4.58 -11.64 9.38
N VAL A 218 4.51 -12.86 9.89
CA VAL A 218 5.39 -13.30 10.99
C VAL A 218 6.76 -13.66 10.43
N LYS A 219 7.69 -12.71 10.52
CA LYS A 219 9.07 -12.84 10.01
C LYS A 219 9.13 -13.26 8.53
N CYS A 220 8.23 -12.73 7.71
CA CYS A 220 8.14 -13.04 6.28
C CYS A 220 7.55 -11.87 5.50
N GLY A 221 7.53 -12.01 4.18
CA GLY A 221 6.98 -11.03 3.26
C GLY A 221 7.82 -9.77 3.11
N SER A 222 7.22 -8.71 2.56
CA SER A 222 7.91 -7.48 2.17
C SER A 222 8.57 -6.72 3.33
N THR A 223 8.14 -6.93 4.57
CA THR A 223 8.73 -6.30 5.75
C THR A 223 9.88 -7.11 6.37
N HIS A 224 10.06 -8.36 5.96
CA HIS A 224 11.10 -9.27 6.41
C HIS A 224 11.66 -10.12 5.26
N PRO A 225 12.25 -9.52 4.23
CA PRO A 225 12.71 -10.21 3.01
C PRO A 225 14.00 -11.03 3.19
N GLU A 226 14.60 -11.05 4.39
CA GLU A 226 15.90 -11.69 4.65
C GLU A 226 15.84 -13.21 4.45
N ILE A 227 14.68 -13.82 4.71
CA ILE A 227 14.48 -15.27 4.47
C ILE A 227 14.38 -15.53 2.98
N LEU A 228 13.59 -14.70 2.27
CA LEU A 228 13.49 -14.77 0.82
C LEU A 228 14.87 -14.68 0.16
N ALA A 229 15.71 -13.73 0.60
CA ALA A 229 17.05 -13.54 0.08
C ALA A 229 17.91 -14.83 0.18
N LYS A 230 17.85 -15.52 1.32
CA LYS A 230 18.57 -16.79 1.52
C LYS A 230 18.01 -17.91 0.62
N VAL A 231 16.70 -17.96 0.43
CA VAL A 231 16.05 -18.97 -0.40
C VAL A 231 16.38 -18.75 -1.87
N VAL A 232 16.38 -17.50 -2.36
CA VAL A 232 16.79 -17.14 -3.73
C VAL A 232 18.19 -17.68 -4.04
N VAL A 233 19.16 -17.38 -3.18
CA VAL A 233 20.53 -17.85 -3.33
C VAL A 233 20.62 -19.38 -3.22
N GLY A 234 19.95 -19.98 -2.23
CA GLY A 234 20.04 -21.41 -1.97
C GLY A 234 19.41 -22.28 -3.07
N TYR A 235 18.41 -21.76 -3.79
CA TYR A 235 17.76 -22.43 -4.91
C TYR A 235 18.33 -22.01 -6.28
N GLU A 236 19.31 -21.11 -6.30
CA GLU A 236 19.87 -20.55 -7.54
C GLU A 236 18.76 -19.97 -8.42
N ALA A 237 17.82 -19.20 -7.80
CA ALA A 237 16.71 -18.59 -8.50
C ALA A 237 17.14 -17.27 -9.17
N ASP A 238 16.48 -16.90 -10.26
CA ASP A 238 16.76 -15.66 -10.98
C ASP A 238 16.41 -14.43 -10.15
N LEU A 239 15.31 -14.51 -9.36
CA LEU A 239 14.88 -13.45 -8.46
C LEU A 239 13.89 -13.98 -7.41
N GLY A 240 13.69 -13.16 -6.37
CA GLY A 240 12.66 -13.34 -5.36
C GLY A 240 11.68 -12.17 -5.34
N LEU A 241 10.42 -12.45 -4.98
CA LEU A 241 9.33 -11.46 -4.91
C LEU A 241 8.60 -11.65 -3.59
N ALA A 242 8.59 -10.63 -2.72
CA ALA A 242 7.94 -10.65 -1.42
C ALA A 242 6.76 -9.67 -1.41
N TYR A 243 5.63 -10.16 -0.96
CA TYR A 243 4.41 -9.37 -0.76
C TYR A 243 4.18 -9.08 0.73
N ASP A 244 3.32 -8.14 1.05
CA ASP A 244 2.79 -7.98 2.40
C ASP A 244 1.43 -8.69 2.57
N GLY A 245 0.85 -8.58 3.76
CA GLY A 245 -0.33 -9.38 4.12
C GLY A 245 -1.54 -9.24 3.21
N ASP A 246 -1.76 -8.09 2.58
CA ASP A 246 -2.85 -7.87 1.61
C ASP A 246 -2.36 -7.60 0.19
N ALA A 247 -1.06 -7.84 -0.04
CA ALA A 247 -0.41 -7.84 -1.35
C ALA A 247 -0.54 -6.53 -2.14
N ASP A 248 -0.65 -5.40 -1.45
CA ASP A 248 -0.59 -4.08 -2.07
C ASP A 248 0.85 -3.56 -2.23
N ARG A 249 1.85 -4.30 -1.70
CA ARG A 249 3.29 -4.00 -1.76
C ARG A 249 4.09 -5.12 -2.38
N LEU A 250 5.24 -4.71 -2.97
CA LEU A 250 6.27 -5.58 -3.53
C LEU A 250 7.67 -5.13 -3.07
N ILE A 251 8.44 -6.06 -2.54
CA ILE A 251 9.89 -5.99 -2.41
C ILE A 251 10.49 -7.12 -3.24
N ALA A 252 11.54 -6.84 -4.00
CA ALA A 252 12.22 -7.85 -4.81
C ALA A 252 13.59 -8.23 -4.23
N VAL A 253 14.12 -9.35 -4.67
CA VAL A 253 15.47 -9.83 -4.32
C VAL A 253 16.15 -10.30 -5.59
N ASP A 254 17.39 -9.87 -5.83
CA ASP A 254 18.16 -10.35 -6.97
C ASP A 254 18.78 -11.74 -6.71
N LYS A 255 19.35 -12.36 -7.74
CA LYS A 255 19.96 -13.69 -7.67
C LYS A 255 21.12 -13.81 -6.66
N PHE A 256 21.68 -12.70 -6.21
CA PHE A 256 22.75 -12.66 -5.21
C PHE A 256 22.22 -12.42 -3.78
N GLY A 257 20.91 -12.30 -3.61
CA GLY A 257 20.27 -12.05 -2.32
C GLY A 257 20.23 -10.57 -1.90
N ASN A 258 20.50 -9.62 -2.81
CA ASN A 258 20.35 -8.20 -2.52
C ASN A 258 18.87 -7.83 -2.53
N ILE A 259 18.44 -7.11 -1.50
CA ILE A 259 17.07 -6.63 -1.35
C ILE A 259 16.88 -5.36 -2.19
N ILE A 260 15.83 -5.34 -2.99
CA ILE A 260 15.47 -4.28 -3.93
C ILE A 260 14.16 -3.65 -3.48
N ASP A 261 14.22 -2.41 -3.04
CA ASP A 261 13.10 -1.65 -2.52
C ASP A 261 12.20 -1.04 -3.62
N GLY A 262 11.12 -0.38 -3.19
CA GLY A 262 10.15 0.22 -4.08
C GLY A 262 10.73 1.30 -4.99
N ASP A 263 11.67 2.11 -4.52
CA ASP A 263 12.30 3.15 -5.34
C ASP A 263 13.02 2.53 -6.55
N LYS A 264 13.77 1.47 -6.33
CA LYS A 264 14.50 0.74 -7.39
C LYS A 264 13.54 0.06 -8.36
N ILE A 265 12.50 -0.59 -7.83
CA ILE A 265 11.47 -1.23 -8.68
C ILE A 265 10.77 -0.19 -9.54
N ILE A 266 10.35 0.95 -8.97
CA ILE A 266 9.75 2.06 -9.72
C ILE A 266 10.69 2.58 -10.78
N GLY A 267 11.99 2.72 -10.48
CA GLY A 267 13.01 3.16 -11.45
C GLY A 267 13.12 2.25 -12.66
N ILE A 268 13.17 0.92 -12.42
CA ILE A 268 13.23 -0.08 -13.49
C ILE A 268 11.95 -0.04 -14.34
N LEU A 269 10.79 -0.01 -13.69
CA LEU A 269 9.49 0.04 -14.36
C LEU A 269 9.33 1.33 -15.18
N ALA A 270 9.69 2.48 -14.62
CA ALA A 270 9.60 3.77 -15.30
C ALA A 270 10.48 3.80 -16.55
N LEU A 271 11.73 3.32 -16.48
CA LEU A 271 12.59 3.23 -17.65
C LEU A 271 12.04 2.24 -18.69
N GLY A 272 11.52 1.10 -18.25
CA GLY A 272 10.84 0.13 -19.12
C GLY A 272 9.64 0.76 -19.84
N MET A 273 8.79 1.49 -19.13
CA MET A 273 7.64 2.21 -19.67
C MET A 273 8.06 3.31 -20.63
N LYS A 274 9.13 4.06 -20.33
CA LYS A 274 9.69 5.07 -21.24
C LYS A 274 10.15 4.46 -22.55
N ASN A 275 10.92 3.39 -22.49
CA ASN A 275 11.40 2.69 -23.68
C ASN A 275 10.27 2.08 -24.51
N ALA A 276 9.16 1.71 -23.87
CA ALA A 276 7.95 1.25 -24.55
C ALA A 276 7.01 2.37 -25.02
N GLY A 277 7.34 3.66 -24.77
CA GLY A 277 6.50 4.80 -25.10
C GLY A 277 5.20 4.92 -24.31
N THR A 278 5.15 4.31 -23.11
CA THR A 278 3.96 4.29 -22.24
C THR A 278 4.11 5.11 -20.95
N LEU A 279 5.29 5.69 -20.71
CA LEU A 279 5.50 6.58 -19.57
C LEU A 279 4.92 7.97 -19.90
N LYS A 280 3.78 8.28 -19.29
CA LYS A 280 3.11 9.57 -19.53
C LYS A 280 3.93 10.73 -18.98
N ASN A 281 4.07 11.78 -19.79
CA ASN A 281 4.74 13.03 -19.46
C ASN A 281 6.22 12.89 -19.05
N ASP A 282 6.84 11.71 -19.23
CA ASP A 282 8.16 11.37 -18.70
C ASP A 282 8.32 11.70 -17.21
N LYS A 283 7.28 11.41 -16.40
CA LYS A 283 7.23 11.73 -14.99
C LYS A 283 6.91 10.50 -14.12
N VAL A 284 7.42 10.55 -12.89
CA VAL A 284 7.15 9.58 -11.80
C VAL A 284 6.74 10.34 -10.55
N VAL A 285 5.80 9.81 -9.78
CA VAL A 285 5.46 10.35 -8.45
C VAL A 285 5.92 9.39 -7.37
N THR A 286 6.68 9.92 -6.40
CA THR A 286 6.98 9.20 -5.16
C THR A 286 6.78 10.09 -3.94
N THR A 287 7.11 9.60 -2.75
CA THR A 287 7.01 10.42 -1.55
C THR A 287 8.30 11.20 -1.29
N VAL A 288 8.21 12.17 -0.38
CA VAL A 288 9.39 12.88 0.13
C VAL A 288 10.42 11.96 0.81
N MET A 289 10.12 10.68 1.01
CA MET A 289 11.03 9.71 1.60
C MET A 289 11.93 9.03 0.59
N SER A 290 11.62 9.10 -0.71
CA SER A 290 12.43 8.46 -1.76
C SER A 290 13.84 9.03 -1.83
N ASN A 291 14.81 8.14 -2.06
CA ASN A 291 16.23 8.46 -2.03
C ASN A 291 16.66 9.42 -3.16
N ILE A 292 17.59 10.34 -2.88
CA ILE A 292 18.10 11.27 -3.93
C ILE A 292 18.91 10.54 -5.00
N GLY A 293 19.52 9.40 -4.70
CA GLY A 293 20.21 8.57 -5.70
C GLY A 293 19.24 8.03 -6.75
N PHE A 294 18.04 7.66 -6.34
CA PHE A 294 16.94 7.32 -7.26
C PHE A 294 16.53 8.52 -8.14
N GLU A 295 16.41 9.72 -7.57
CA GLU A 295 16.12 10.94 -8.33
C GLU A 295 17.20 11.24 -9.38
N LYS A 296 18.49 11.09 -9.03
CA LYS A 296 19.61 11.23 -9.96
C LYS A 296 19.48 10.26 -11.14
N TYR A 297 19.20 8.98 -10.83
CA TYR A 297 19.00 7.96 -11.85
C TYR A 297 17.85 8.32 -12.82
N LEU A 298 16.71 8.78 -12.32
CA LEU A 298 15.60 9.20 -13.15
C LEU A 298 15.99 10.38 -14.03
N LYS A 299 16.68 11.39 -13.48
CA LYS A 299 17.15 12.57 -14.20
C LYS A 299 18.13 12.22 -15.34
N GLU A 300 19.06 11.29 -15.08
CA GLU A 300 20.00 10.79 -16.10
C GLU A 300 19.28 10.10 -17.27
N ASN A 301 18.09 9.55 -17.02
CA ASN A 301 17.23 8.95 -18.02
C ASN A 301 16.17 9.93 -18.58
N ASN A 302 16.29 11.23 -18.30
CA ASN A 302 15.33 12.27 -18.68
C ASN A 302 13.90 11.96 -18.18
N ILE A 303 13.78 11.51 -16.95
CA ILE A 303 12.51 11.31 -16.23
C ILE A 303 12.47 12.28 -15.06
N GLU A 304 11.39 13.03 -14.93
CA GLU A 304 11.18 13.96 -13.82
C GLU A 304 10.55 13.24 -12.63
N LEU A 305 11.09 13.46 -11.43
CA LEU A 305 10.52 12.98 -10.16
C LEU A 305 9.70 14.06 -9.49
N LEU A 306 8.41 13.80 -9.27
CA LEU A 306 7.56 14.61 -8.41
C LEU A 306 7.45 13.95 -7.02
N ARG A 307 7.53 14.76 -5.96
CA ARG A 307 7.49 14.29 -4.57
C ARG A 307 6.21 14.69 -3.88
N ALA A 308 5.38 13.71 -3.54
CA ALA A 308 4.19 13.87 -2.71
C ALA A 308 4.54 13.76 -1.21
N ASN A 309 3.63 14.18 -0.36
CA ASN A 309 3.69 13.82 1.06
C ASN A 309 3.59 12.30 1.25
N VAL A 310 4.06 11.81 2.40
CA VAL A 310 3.98 10.38 2.75
C VAL A 310 2.51 9.94 2.81
N GLY A 311 2.23 8.79 2.24
CA GLY A 311 0.92 8.16 2.15
C GLY A 311 0.48 7.93 0.70
N ASP A 312 -0.01 6.75 0.43
CA ASP A 312 -0.45 6.29 -0.89
C ASP A 312 -1.53 7.18 -1.52
N ARG A 313 -2.42 7.74 -0.69
CA ARG A 313 -3.45 8.71 -1.12
C ARG A 313 -2.82 9.96 -1.73
N ASN A 314 -1.79 10.54 -1.09
CA ASN A 314 -1.10 11.73 -1.59
C ASN A 314 -0.38 11.45 -2.92
N VAL A 315 0.21 10.26 -3.06
CA VAL A 315 0.84 9.82 -4.30
C VAL A 315 -0.19 9.71 -5.41
N LEU A 316 -1.31 9.02 -5.15
CA LEU A 316 -2.38 8.82 -6.14
C LEU A 316 -3.03 10.14 -6.57
N GLU A 317 -3.32 11.04 -5.64
CA GLU A 317 -3.88 12.37 -5.94
C GLU A 317 -2.96 13.17 -6.86
N MET A 318 -1.64 13.17 -6.59
CA MET A 318 -0.66 13.83 -7.46
C MET A 318 -0.58 13.16 -8.83
N MET A 319 -0.60 11.82 -8.90
CA MET A 319 -0.64 11.07 -10.15
C MET A 319 -1.87 11.41 -11.00
N GLN A 320 -3.03 11.58 -10.36
CA GLN A 320 -4.27 11.95 -11.05
C GLN A 320 -4.22 13.38 -11.56
N LYS A 321 -3.76 14.32 -10.74
CA LYS A 321 -3.66 15.75 -11.07
C LYS A 321 -2.70 16.01 -12.22
N GLU A 322 -1.56 15.36 -12.24
CA GLU A 322 -0.48 15.55 -13.22
C GLU A 322 -0.53 14.54 -14.39
N ASP A 323 -1.57 13.69 -14.44
CA ASP A 323 -1.75 12.56 -15.38
C ASP A 323 -0.50 11.69 -15.54
N ILE A 324 0.00 11.18 -14.43
CA ILE A 324 1.20 10.33 -14.36
C ILE A 324 0.80 8.86 -14.26
N ALA A 325 1.49 8.00 -15.02
CA ALA A 325 1.13 6.59 -15.16
C ALA A 325 1.69 5.69 -14.03
N ILE A 326 2.82 6.08 -13.41
CA ILE A 326 3.48 5.29 -12.35
C ILE A 326 3.83 6.17 -11.16
N GLY A 327 3.58 5.65 -9.97
CA GLY A 327 4.01 6.26 -8.71
C GLY A 327 4.05 5.24 -7.59
N GLY A 328 4.55 5.64 -6.42
CA GLY A 328 4.59 4.76 -5.26
C GLY A 328 5.50 5.23 -4.14
N GLU A 329 5.86 4.29 -3.29
CA GLU A 329 6.66 4.52 -2.11
C GLU A 329 7.84 3.53 -2.04
N GLN A 330 8.92 3.92 -1.37
CA GLN A 330 10.06 3.04 -1.08
C GLN A 330 9.64 1.73 -0.39
N SER A 331 8.55 1.75 0.38
CA SER A 331 7.97 0.58 1.04
C SER A 331 7.45 -0.49 0.08
N GLY A 332 7.44 -0.25 -1.23
CA GLY A 332 6.98 -1.17 -2.26
C GLY A 332 5.50 -1.02 -2.65
N HIS A 333 4.77 -0.04 -2.11
CA HIS A 333 3.42 0.28 -2.57
C HIS A 333 3.53 1.02 -3.92
N ILE A 334 3.31 0.31 -5.03
CA ILE A 334 3.52 0.78 -6.39
C ILE A 334 2.19 0.81 -7.13
N ILE A 335 1.84 1.97 -7.68
CA ILE A 335 0.61 2.21 -8.42
C ILE A 335 0.95 2.33 -9.92
N LEU A 336 0.39 1.45 -10.72
CA LEU A 336 0.39 1.51 -12.18
C LEU A 336 -1.00 1.96 -12.63
N LYS A 337 -1.22 3.28 -12.74
CA LYS A 337 -2.54 3.92 -12.88
C LYS A 337 -3.38 3.42 -14.07
N ASP A 338 -2.73 3.06 -15.16
CA ASP A 338 -3.43 2.55 -16.34
C ASP A 338 -3.99 1.12 -16.13
N TYR A 339 -3.54 0.43 -15.06
CA TYR A 339 -3.93 -0.93 -14.72
C TYR A 339 -4.72 -1.02 -13.41
N ALA A 340 -4.31 -0.27 -12.38
CA ALA A 340 -4.87 -0.39 -11.03
C ALA A 340 -5.15 0.98 -10.41
N THR A 341 -6.12 1.04 -9.50
CA THR A 341 -6.53 2.25 -8.78
C THR A 341 -5.84 2.40 -7.42
N THR A 342 -5.04 1.43 -7.03
CA THR A 342 -4.25 1.38 -5.80
C THR A 342 -2.96 0.60 -6.05
N GLY A 343 -2.06 0.53 -5.10
CA GLY A 343 -0.89 -0.34 -5.17
C GLY A 343 -1.30 -1.80 -5.40
N ASP A 344 -0.56 -2.48 -6.27
CA ASP A 344 -0.76 -3.89 -6.59
C ASP A 344 0.61 -4.57 -6.68
N GLY A 345 0.97 -5.30 -5.61
CA GLY A 345 2.25 -5.98 -5.54
C GLY A 345 2.39 -7.08 -6.59
N ILE A 346 1.31 -7.81 -6.89
CA ILE A 346 1.35 -8.89 -7.89
C ILE A 346 1.49 -8.29 -9.29
N LEU A 347 0.70 -7.30 -9.65
CA LEU A 347 0.83 -6.59 -10.92
C LEU A 347 2.24 -6.00 -11.09
N SER A 348 2.75 -5.34 -10.05
CA SER A 348 4.09 -4.76 -10.06
C SER A 348 5.18 -5.80 -10.28
N SER A 349 5.03 -6.98 -9.65
CA SER A 349 5.96 -8.10 -9.82
C SER A 349 5.93 -8.67 -11.24
N LEU A 350 4.74 -8.80 -11.82
CA LEU A 350 4.57 -9.26 -13.21
C LEU A 350 5.22 -8.29 -14.20
N LYS A 351 5.00 -6.99 -14.00
CA LYS A 351 5.61 -5.94 -14.83
C LYS A 351 7.13 -5.88 -14.68
N LEU A 352 7.66 -6.10 -13.47
CA LEU A 352 9.10 -6.18 -13.24
C LEU A 352 9.71 -7.36 -14.02
N VAL A 353 9.10 -8.54 -13.95
CA VAL A 353 9.55 -9.73 -14.69
C VAL A 353 9.42 -9.52 -16.20
N GLU A 354 8.37 -8.84 -16.67
CA GLU A 354 8.21 -8.46 -18.09
C GLU A 354 9.38 -7.59 -18.57
N VAL A 355 9.81 -6.58 -17.78
CA VAL A 355 10.98 -5.72 -18.10
C VAL A 355 12.27 -6.52 -18.12
N ILE A 356 12.52 -7.39 -17.13
CA ILE A 356 13.68 -8.28 -17.06
C ILE A 356 13.77 -9.10 -18.35
N ARG A 357 12.70 -9.77 -18.74
CA ARG A 357 12.68 -10.57 -19.97
C ARG A 357 12.83 -9.73 -21.24
N GLY A 358 12.18 -8.60 -21.28
CA GLY A 358 12.21 -7.69 -22.46
C GLY A 358 13.58 -7.08 -22.72
N THR A 359 14.36 -6.86 -21.67
CA THR A 359 15.72 -6.30 -21.78
C THR A 359 16.80 -7.36 -21.97
N GLY A 360 16.54 -8.61 -21.61
CA GLY A 360 17.53 -9.68 -21.54
C GLY A 360 18.59 -9.49 -20.44
N LYS A 361 18.39 -8.52 -19.54
CA LYS A 361 19.24 -8.27 -18.37
C LYS A 361 18.62 -8.89 -17.13
N ASP A 362 19.43 -9.37 -16.21
CA ASP A 362 18.93 -9.82 -14.93
C ASP A 362 18.61 -8.62 -13.99
N LEU A 363 17.95 -8.92 -12.87
CA LEU A 363 17.52 -7.87 -11.92
C LEU A 363 18.73 -7.14 -11.31
N HIS A 364 19.82 -7.84 -11.03
CA HIS A 364 21.05 -7.24 -10.50
C HIS A 364 21.64 -6.20 -11.47
N GLU A 365 21.72 -6.54 -12.76
CA GLU A 365 22.21 -5.62 -13.79
C GLU A 365 21.33 -4.37 -13.93
N LEU A 366 19.99 -4.56 -13.88
CA LEU A 366 19.05 -3.43 -13.95
C LEU A 366 19.17 -2.49 -12.74
N VAL A 367 19.34 -3.04 -11.56
CA VAL A 367 19.47 -2.27 -10.31
C VAL A 367 20.81 -1.57 -10.19
N SER A 368 21.88 -2.13 -10.77
CA SER A 368 23.24 -1.62 -10.63
C SER A 368 23.42 -0.15 -11.04
N ALA A 369 22.55 0.35 -11.92
CA ALA A 369 22.51 1.74 -12.34
C ALA A 369 21.86 2.67 -11.29
N ILE A 370 21.09 2.14 -10.33
CA ILE A 370 20.38 2.92 -9.32
C ILE A 370 21.18 2.86 -8.00
N LYS A 371 21.98 3.88 -7.75
CA LYS A 371 22.85 3.94 -6.56
C LYS A 371 22.16 4.69 -5.44
N ASP A 372 22.05 4.04 -4.26
CA ASP A 372 21.55 4.73 -3.07
C ASP A 372 22.56 5.78 -2.58
N ALA A 373 22.06 6.98 -2.32
CA ALA A 373 22.82 7.96 -1.57
C ALA A 373 22.80 7.59 -0.07
N PRO A 374 23.91 7.70 0.65
CA PRO A 374 23.95 7.56 2.09
C PRO A 374 22.85 8.40 2.78
N GLN A 375 22.11 7.76 3.69
CA GLN A 375 21.02 8.39 4.42
C GLN A 375 21.18 8.14 5.92
N THR A 376 20.83 9.13 6.74
CA THR A 376 20.71 9.00 8.21
C THR A 376 19.33 9.46 8.64
N LEU A 377 18.63 8.60 9.40
CA LEU A 377 17.33 8.90 9.98
C LEU A 377 17.41 8.82 11.50
N ILE A 378 17.12 9.93 12.18
CA ILE A 378 17.08 10.01 13.65
C ILE A 378 15.66 10.33 14.10
N ASN A 379 15.14 9.52 15.02
CA ASN A 379 13.84 9.72 15.66
C ASN A 379 14.04 10.44 17.00
N VAL A 380 13.65 11.70 17.09
CA VAL A 380 13.72 12.49 18.31
C VAL A 380 12.40 12.39 19.06
N LYS A 381 12.42 11.82 20.26
CA LYS A 381 11.22 11.79 21.12
C LYS A 381 10.93 13.19 21.65
N VAL A 382 9.69 13.62 21.55
CA VAL A 382 9.23 14.94 22.01
C VAL A 382 7.89 14.79 22.71
N ASP A 383 7.55 15.75 23.58
CA ASP A 383 6.21 15.80 24.16
C ASP A 383 5.14 15.97 23.06
N ASN A 384 4.01 15.26 23.21
CA ASN A 384 2.92 15.31 22.23
C ASN A 384 2.37 16.73 22.01
N THR A 385 2.38 17.59 23.03
CA THR A 385 1.94 18.97 22.95
C THR A 385 2.90 19.81 22.10
N LYS A 386 4.20 19.53 22.19
CA LYS A 386 5.26 20.25 21.48
C LYS A 386 5.52 19.72 20.07
N LYS A 387 5.15 18.47 19.77
CA LYS A 387 5.32 17.85 18.46
C LYS A 387 4.75 18.69 17.30
N ASN A 388 3.65 19.42 17.54
CA ASN A 388 3.00 20.25 16.53
C ASN A 388 3.52 21.70 16.48
N THR A 389 4.58 22.03 17.24
CA THR A 389 5.16 23.38 17.30
C THR A 389 6.59 23.47 16.79
N TRP A 390 7.20 22.34 16.40
CA TRP A 390 8.59 22.30 15.95
C TRP A 390 8.86 23.24 14.76
N ASP A 391 7.93 23.28 13.81
CA ASP A 391 7.97 24.11 12.60
C ASP A 391 7.67 25.60 12.86
N LYS A 392 7.28 25.95 14.09
CA LYS A 392 7.09 27.33 14.56
C LYS A 392 8.26 27.82 15.42
N ASN A 393 9.19 26.93 15.80
CA ASN A 393 10.37 27.32 16.58
C ASN A 393 11.40 27.98 15.64
N GLU A 394 11.62 29.28 15.83
CA GLU A 394 12.50 30.08 14.97
C GLU A 394 13.96 29.64 15.00
N LYS A 395 14.46 29.09 16.14
CA LYS A 395 15.84 28.58 16.22
C LYS A 395 16.01 27.33 15.34
N ILE A 396 15.05 26.38 15.42
CA ILE A 396 15.08 25.16 14.61
C ILE A 396 14.99 25.53 13.13
N LYS A 397 14.05 26.40 12.76
CA LYS A 397 13.86 26.84 11.37
C LYS A 397 15.11 27.52 10.80
N SER A 398 15.65 28.50 11.56
CA SER A 398 16.84 29.24 11.14
C SER A 398 18.04 28.33 10.96
N PHE A 399 18.25 27.38 11.87
CA PHE A 399 19.34 26.41 11.80
C PHE A 399 19.22 25.49 10.57
N ILE A 400 18.01 24.94 10.31
CA ILE A 400 17.77 24.12 9.13
C ILE A 400 17.96 24.95 7.84
N ALA A 401 17.50 26.20 7.83
CA ALA A 401 17.67 27.08 6.68
C ALA A 401 19.14 27.43 6.41
N GLU A 402 19.93 27.63 7.47
CA GLU A 402 21.38 27.87 7.38
C GLU A 402 22.11 26.66 6.77
N ILE A 403 21.81 25.46 7.29
CA ILE A 403 22.41 24.22 6.76
C ILE A 403 21.99 24.02 5.30
N ASN A 404 20.72 24.17 4.97
CA ASN A 404 20.23 24.05 3.59
C ASN A 404 20.93 25.05 2.66
N LYS A 405 21.15 26.30 3.09
CA LYS A 405 21.86 27.29 2.29
C LYS A 405 23.34 26.94 2.08
N LYS A 406 23.96 26.36 3.10
CA LYS A 406 25.41 26.02 3.08
C LYS A 406 25.68 24.73 2.28
N HIS A 407 24.75 23.77 2.27
CA HIS A 407 24.91 22.43 1.74
C HIS A 407 23.83 22.04 0.73
N SER A 408 23.22 23.02 0.03
CA SER A 408 22.07 22.82 -0.89
C SER A 408 22.33 21.77 -1.96
N ASP A 409 23.56 21.68 -2.46
CA ASP A 409 23.95 20.77 -3.54
C ASP A 409 24.54 19.44 -3.05
N GLU A 410 24.80 19.34 -1.75
CA GLU A 410 25.51 18.19 -1.14
C GLU A 410 24.60 17.31 -0.31
N VAL A 411 23.65 17.92 0.41
CA VAL A 411 22.79 17.23 1.39
C VAL A 411 21.36 17.70 1.30
N ARG A 412 20.45 16.74 1.21
CA ARG A 412 19.01 16.97 1.37
C ARG A 412 18.62 16.73 2.83
N ILE A 413 17.84 17.65 3.40
CA ILE A 413 17.33 17.58 4.77
C ILE A 413 15.82 17.50 4.75
N LEU A 414 15.25 16.54 5.51
CA LEU A 414 13.83 16.41 5.72
C LEU A 414 13.54 16.26 7.22
N VAL A 415 12.85 17.24 7.80
CA VAL A 415 12.35 17.16 9.18
C VAL A 415 10.84 17.11 9.16
N ARG A 416 10.26 16.12 9.83
CA ARG A 416 8.81 15.95 9.89
C ARG A 416 8.33 15.32 11.19
N LYS A 417 7.11 15.63 11.60
CA LYS A 417 6.45 14.93 12.71
C LYS A 417 6.02 13.52 12.29
N SER A 418 6.07 12.56 13.22
CA SER A 418 5.44 11.25 13.04
C SER A 418 3.91 11.40 13.09
N GLY A 419 3.19 10.69 12.22
CA GLY A 419 1.72 10.68 12.24
C GLY A 419 1.16 10.05 13.52
N THR A 420 1.76 8.95 13.97
CA THR A 420 1.23 8.06 15.02
C THR A 420 1.99 8.14 16.36
N GLU A 421 3.28 8.50 16.34
CA GLU A 421 4.15 8.44 17.51
C GLU A 421 4.52 9.85 18.01
N PRO A 422 4.85 10.03 19.31
CA PRO A 422 5.28 11.28 19.88
C PRO A 422 6.75 11.57 19.55
N LEU A 423 7.07 11.71 18.26
CA LEU A 423 8.43 11.98 17.81
C LEU A 423 8.48 12.84 16.54
N ILE A 424 9.64 13.49 16.35
CA ILE A 424 10.04 14.19 15.14
C ILE A 424 11.11 13.35 14.46
N ARG A 425 10.96 13.15 13.16
CA ARG A 425 11.91 12.42 12.31
C ARG A 425 12.79 13.41 11.59
N VAL A 426 14.10 13.28 11.80
CA VAL A 426 15.14 14.04 11.13
C VAL A 426 15.83 13.10 10.16
N MET A 427 15.71 13.38 8.87
CA MET A 427 16.38 12.65 7.81
C MET A 427 17.33 13.59 7.07
N THR A 428 18.56 13.13 6.85
CA THR A 428 19.54 13.75 5.98
C THR A 428 20.06 12.73 5.00
N GLU A 429 20.32 13.12 3.76
CA GLU A 429 20.88 12.25 2.73
C GLU A 429 21.79 13.03 1.78
N GLY A 430 22.81 12.37 1.25
CA GLY A 430 23.83 12.98 0.40
C GLY A 430 24.98 12.04 0.12
N GLU A 431 25.94 12.44 -0.73
CA GLU A 431 27.07 11.58 -1.10
C GLU A 431 28.09 11.38 0.02
N ASN A 432 28.30 12.40 0.86
CA ASN A 432 29.24 12.33 1.96
C ASN A 432 28.58 11.77 3.23
N LYS A 433 28.79 10.47 3.49
CA LYS A 433 28.20 9.76 4.63
C LYS A 433 28.50 10.41 5.99
N GLN A 434 29.72 10.96 6.18
CA GLN A 434 30.11 11.58 7.45
C GLN A 434 29.38 12.90 7.66
N LEU A 435 29.26 13.72 6.60
CA LEU A 435 28.52 14.97 6.65
C LEU A 435 27.03 14.72 6.90
N VAL A 436 26.44 13.76 6.18
CA VAL A 436 25.04 13.34 6.34
C VAL A 436 24.74 12.97 7.80
N HIS A 437 25.59 12.10 8.40
CA HIS A 437 25.40 11.67 9.78
C HIS A 437 25.53 12.84 10.76
N LYS A 438 26.57 13.64 10.63
CA LYS A 438 26.81 14.80 11.49
C LYS A 438 25.63 15.79 11.47
N LEU A 439 25.14 16.14 10.29
CA LEU A 439 24.02 17.10 10.17
C LEU A 439 22.73 16.54 10.76
N ALA A 440 22.48 15.22 10.63
CA ALA A 440 21.32 14.59 11.28
C ALA A 440 21.42 14.71 12.82
N GLU A 441 22.59 14.43 13.39
CA GLU A 441 22.83 14.53 14.83
C GLU A 441 22.70 15.97 15.33
N ASP A 442 23.29 16.95 14.63
CA ASP A 442 23.23 18.36 15.01
C ASP A 442 21.78 18.87 15.03
N ILE A 443 20.99 18.55 14.01
CA ILE A 443 19.56 18.91 13.93
C ILE A 443 18.78 18.20 15.04
N ALA A 444 18.99 16.90 15.23
CA ALA A 444 18.28 16.10 16.22
C ALA A 444 18.53 16.65 17.64
N LYS A 445 19.79 16.96 17.98
CA LYS A 445 20.18 17.53 19.27
C LYS A 445 19.53 18.90 19.50
N LEU A 446 19.48 19.76 18.47
CA LEU A 446 18.80 21.04 18.59
C LEU A 446 17.31 20.87 18.88
N ILE A 447 16.64 19.97 18.14
CA ILE A 447 15.21 19.67 18.34
C ILE A 447 14.98 19.13 19.75
N GLU A 448 15.82 18.20 20.23
CA GLU A 448 15.74 17.68 21.59
C GLU A 448 15.88 18.78 22.65
N THR A 449 16.84 19.70 22.47
CA THR A 449 17.09 20.80 23.41
C THR A 449 15.94 21.83 23.44
N GLU A 450 15.36 22.16 22.28
CA GLU A 450 14.34 23.22 22.18
C GLU A 450 12.93 22.73 22.50
N LEU A 451 12.67 21.40 22.38
CA LEU A 451 11.34 20.84 22.55
C LEU A 451 11.18 19.92 23.78
N ASN A 452 12.20 19.60 24.54
CA ASN A 452 12.12 18.92 25.83
C ASN A 452 12.57 19.85 26.95
#